data_0feea6ff3c5c1a24ed3256a4eb1a7cc0
#
_entry.id   0feea6ff3c5c1a24ed3256a4eb1a7cc0
#
_cell.length_a   1.000
_cell.length_b   1.000
_cell.length_c   1.000
_cell.angle_alpha   90.00
_cell.angle_beta   90.00
_cell.angle_gamma   90.00
#
_symmetry.space_group_name_H-M   'P 1'
#
loop_
_entity.id
_entity.type
_entity.pdbx_description
1 polymer ?
#
loop_
_entity_poly.entity_id
_entity_poly.type
_entity_poly.pdbx_seq_one_letter_code
_entity_poly.pdbx_strand_id
1 'polypeptide(L)'
;MNLNLDNAAWLEGNVRRFTVFRLLYTARFYYPVFTVLFLDYGVTLEQFALLNMVWALSIVIAEVPSGALADIIGHKRLLVFAALLMVLEMALLVFVPLGASPLLFTVFLLNRICSGLSEAAASGADEALAYDSLKSLGREAEWP
;
A
#
# COMPACT_ATOMS: atom_id res chain seq x y z
N MET A 1 18.72 18.74 23.64
CA MET A 1 18.68 19.18 22.23
C MET A 1 17.47 20.07 22.09
N ASN A 2 17.66 21.41 21.93
CA ASN A 2 16.53 22.34 21.83
C ASN A 2 15.85 22.15 20.47
N LEU A 3 14.73 21.43 20.46
CA LEU A 3 13.85 21.40 19.31
C LEU A 3 13.34 22.82 19.06
N ASN A 4 13.63 23.36 17.89
CA ASN A 4 13.03 24.61 17.46
C ASN A 4 11.53 24.40 17.30
N LEU A 5 10.69 25.34 17.74
CA LEU A 5 9.21 25.21 17.71
C LEU A 5 8.69 24.88 16.30
N ASP A 6 9.36 25.34 15.26
CA ASP A 6 9.01 25.03 13.86
C ASP A 6 9.22 23.55 13.53
N ASN A 7 10.28 22.93 14.05
CA ASN A 7 10.55 21.50 13.87
C ASN A 7 9.55 20.63 14.62
N ALA A 8 9.14 21.03 15.82
CA ALA A 8 8.13 20.31 16.58
C ALA A 8 6.77 20.31 15.86
N ALA A 9 6.33 21.47 15.37
CA ALA A 9 5.08 21.58 14.61
C ALA A 9 5.11 20.75 13.31
N TRP A 10 6.27 20.67 12.64
CA TRP A 10 6.42 19.84 11.44
C TRP A 10 6.33 18.32 11.76
N LEU A 11 6.97 17.89 12.84
CA LEU A 11 6.94 16.49 13.29
C LEU A 11 5.53 16.06 13.74
N GLU A 12 4.82 16.91 14.48
CA GLU A 12 3.40 16.66 14.81
C GLU A 12 2.51 16.60 13.56
N GLY A 13 2.81 17.46 12.59
CA GLY A 13 2.17 17.42 11.27
C GLY A 13 2.40 16.09 10.55
N ASN A 14 3.56 15.45 10.70
CA ASN A 14 3.86 14.15 10.12
C ASN A 14 3.03 13.02 10.76
N VAL A 15 2.89 13.01 12.09
CA VAL A 15 2.05 12.03 12.78
C VAL A 15 0.59 12.12 12.32
N ARG A 16 0.05 13.33 12.20
CA ARG A 16 -1.31 13.55 11.67
C ARG A 16 -1.45 13.10 10.22
N ARG A 17 -0.45 13.40 9.39
CA ARG A 17 -0.43 12.95 7.97
C ARG A 17 -0.34 11.44 7.86
N PHE A 18 0.43 10.78 8.73
CA PHE A 18 0.47 9.32 8.85
C PHE A 18 -0.92 8.76 9.15
N THR A 19 -1.61 9.28 10.16
CA THR A 19 -2.96 8.81 10.51
C THR A 19 -3.94 8.95 9.35
N VAL A 20 -3.93 10.11 8.67
CA VAL A 20 -4.79 10.35 7.50
C VAL A 20 -4.41 9.41 6.33
N PHE A 21 -3.10 9.26 6.07
CA PHE A 21 -2.62 8.34 5.03
C PHE A 21 -3.07 6.91 5.32
N ARG A 22 -2.84 6.41 6.54
CA ARG A 22 -3.22 5.05 6.96
C ARG A 22 -4.72 4.83 6.82
N LEU A 23 -5.53 5.79 7.26
CA LEU A 23 -6.98 5.73 7.16
C LEU A 23 -7.44 5.67 5.70
N LEU A 24 -6.93 6.54 4.84
CA LEU A 24 -7.28 6.56 3.42
C LEU A 24 -6.74 5.33 2.68
N TYR A 25 -5.52 4.89 2.99
CA TYR A 25 -4.90 3.71 2.38
C TYR A 25 -5.64 2.43 2.73
N THR A 26 -6.16 2.33 3.97
CA THR A 26 -6.92 1.16 4.43
C THR A 26 -8.40 1.21 4.01
N ALA A 27 -8.92 2.38 3.64
CA ALA A 27 -10.34 2.59 3.25
C ALA A 27 -10.65 2.01 1.85
N ARG A 28 -10.36 0.74 1.65
CA ARG A 28 -10.65 0.01 0.41
C ARG A 28 -12.09 -0.53 0.46
N PHE A 29 -13.07 0.32 0.23
CA PHE A 29 -14.51 0.00 0.34
C PHE A 29 -14.97 -1.15 -0.57
N TYR A 30 -14.21 -1.52 -1.59
CA TYR A 30 -14.53 -2.63 -2.49
C TYR A 30 -14.18 -4.01 -1.91
N TYR A 31 -13.38 -4.10 -0.85
CA TYR A 31 -12.98 -5.38 -0.26
C TYR A 31 -14.16 -6.29 0.15
N PRO A 32 -15.26 -5.81 0.74
CA PRO A 32 -16.39 -6.67 1.08
C PRO A 32 -17.04 -7.34 -0.13
N VAL A 33 -16.98 -6.70 -1.30
CA VAL A 33 -17.57 -7.22 -2.56
C VAL A 33 -16.50 -7.69 -3.56
N PHE A 34 -15.27 -7.73 -3.15
CA PHE A 34 -14.11 -7.98 -3.99
C PHE A 34 -14.19 -9.29 -4.79
N THR A 35 -14.56 -10.40 -4.12
CA THR A 35 -14.73 -11.70 -4.79
C THR A 35 -15.84 -11.65 -5.82
N VAL A 36 -17.00 -11.06 -5.46
CA VAL A 36 -18.14 -10.93 -6.36
C VAL A 36 -17.76 -10.07 -7.56
N LEU A 37 -17.07 -8.96 -7.33
CA LEU A 37 -16.59 -8.08 -8.41
C LEU A 37 -15.77 -8.84 -9.45
N PHE A 38 -14.82 -9.65 -9.03
CA PHE A 38 -13.97 -10.41 -9.95
C PHE A 38 -14.75 -11.47 -10.73
N LEU A 39 -15.68 -12.14 -10.07
CA LEU A 39 -16.53 -13.15 -10.72
C LEU A 39 -17.49 -12.50 -11.72
N ASP A 40 -18.07 -11.36 -11.40
CA ASP A 40 -18.97 -10.60 -12.29
C ASP A 40 -18.25 -10.10 -13.56
N TYR A 41 -16.95 -9.82 -13.48
CA TYR A 41 -16.15 -9.51 -14.66
C TYR A 41 -15.86 -10.73 -15.53
N GLY A 42 -16.12 -11.95 -15.05
CA GLY A 42 -15.95 -13.21 -15.79
C GLY A 42 -14.70 -14.00 -15.41
N VAL A 43 -14.04 -13.67 -14.29
CA VAL A 43 -12.96 -14.47 -13.71
C VAL A 43 -13.55 -15.71 -13.04
N THR A 44 -13.02 -16.90 -13.30
CA THR A 44 -13.46 -18.13 -12.60
C THR A 44 -12.95 -18.15 -11.16
N LEU A 45 -13.57 -18.95 -10.30
CA LEU A 45 -13.14 -19.10 -8.90
C LEU A 45 -11.70 -19.63 -8.79
N GLU A 46 -11.30 -20.53 -9.69
CA GLU A 46 -9.93 -21.05 -9.76
C GLU A 46 -8.93 -19.96 -10.15
N GLN A 47 -9.27 -19.15 -11.16
CA GLN A 47 -8.47 -18.01 -11.56
C GLN A 47 -8.36 -16.96 -10.43
N PHE A 48 -9.46 -16.72 -9.73
CA PHE A 48 -9.49 -15.84 -8.57
C PHE A 48 -8.55 -16.32 -7.46
N ALA A 49 -8.57 -17.63 -7.14
CA ALA A 49 -7.66 -18.23 -6.17
C ALA A 49 -6.19 -18.07 -6.60
N LEU A 50 -5.88 -18.32 -7.88
CA LEU A 50 -4.54 -18.13 -8.44
C LEU A 50 -4.09 -16.67 -8.35
N LEU A 51 -4.96 -15.71 -8.67
CA LEU A 51 -4.67 -14.28 -8.57
C LEU A 51 -4.35 -13.85 -7.13
N ASN A 52 -5.06 -14.40 -6.13
CA ASN A 52 -4.74 -14.14 -4.72
C ASN A 52 -3.43 -14.80 -4.27
N MET A 53 -3.07 -15.96 -4.82
CA MET A 53 -1.75 -16.56 -4.59
C MET A 53 -0.64 -15.66 -5.16
N VAL A 54 -0.80 -15.12 -6.35
CA VAL A 54 0.16 -14.18 -6.96
C VAL A 54 0.28 -12.92 -6.11
N TRP A 55 -0.82 -12.37 -5.61
CA TRP A 55 -0.81 -11.23 -4.70
C TRP A 55 0.00 -11.51 -3.44
N ALA A 56 -0.28 -12.61 -2.75
CA ALA A 56 0.45 -13.02 -1.54
C ALA A 56 1.95 -13.24 -1.82
N LEU A 57 2.28 -13.91 -2.93
CA LEU A 57 3.66 -14.13 -3.34
C LEU A 57 4.38 -12.83 -3.65
N SER A 58 3.70 -11.87 -4.29
CA SER A 58 4.25 -10.52 -4.56
C SER A 58 4.61 -9.78 -3.28
N ILE A 59 3.79 -9.90 -2.22
CA ILE A 59 4.11 -9.33 -0.90
C ILE A 59 5.37 -9.99 -0.34
N VAL A 60 5.38 -11.31 -0.23
CA VAL A 60 6.50 -12.06 0.38
C VAL A 60 7.83 -11.77 -0.32
N ILE A 61 7.83 -11.74 -1.67
CA ILE A 61 9.05 -11.47 -2.44
C ILE A 61 9.51 -10.01 -2.29
N ALA A 62 8.56 -9.07 -2.22
CA ALA A 62 8.87 -7.65 -2.20
C ALA A 62 9.15 -7.08 -0.79
N GLU A 63 8.76 -7.77 0.28
CA GLU A 63 8.85 -7.25 1.65
C GLU A 63 10.30 -6.95 2.06
N VAL A 64 11.22 -7.88 1.85
CA VAL A 64 12.64 -7.68 2.18
C VAL A 64 13.30 -6.63 1.27
N PRO A 65 13.14 -6.67 -0.07
CA PRO A 65 13.66 -5.61 -0.93
C PRO A 65 13.08 -4.22 -0.64
N SER A 66 11.80 -4.12 -0.26
CA SER A 66 11.17 -2.82 0.05
C SER A 66 11.74 -2.20 1.32
N GLY A 67 12.04 -3.00 2.35
CA GLY A 67 12.73 -2.54 3.55
C GLY A 67 14.12 -1.98 3.24
N ALA A 68 14.94 -2.73 2.49
CA ALA A 68 16.25 -2.26 2.05
C ALA A 68 16.17 -1.00 1.18
N LEU A 69 15.14 -0.90 0.34
CA LEU A 69 14.89 0.29 -0.48
C LEU A 69 14.49 1.50 0.37
N ALA A 70 13.71 1.29 1.45
CA ALA A 70 13.35 2.34 2.40
C ALA A 70 14.58 2.98 3.03
N ASP A 71 15.60 2.17 3.38
CA ASP A 71 16.85 2.66 3.96
C ASP A 71 17.67 3.50 2.97
N ILE A 72 17.60 3.19 1.67
CA ILE A 72 18.38 3.87 0.61
C ILE A 72 17.68 5.17 0.16
N ILE A 73 16.40 5.11 -0.18
CA ILE A 73 15.68 6.25 -0.78
C ILE A 73 14.88 7.06 0.25
N GLY A 74 14.71 6.53 1.46
CA GLY A 74 13.94 7.09 2.55
C GLY A 74 12.46 6.67 2.55
N HIS A 75 11.92 6.44 3.74
CA HIS A 75 10.54 5.97 3.98
C HIS A 75 9.46 6.80 3.26
N LYS A 76 9.60 8.14 3.26
CA LYS A 76 8.63 9.02 2.59
C LYS A 76 8.52 8.77 1.08
N ARG A 77 9.65 8.55 0.39
CA ARG A 77 9.64 8.32 -1.07
C ARG A 77 9.05 6.96 -1.39
N LEU A 78 9.33 5.96 -0.54
CA LEU A 78 8.76 4.63 -0.68
C LEU A 78 7.23 4.64 -0.49
N LEU A 79 6.71 5.42 0.48
CA LEU A 79 5.27 5.60 0.66
C LEU A 79 4.59 6.28 -0.53
N VAL A 80 5.25 7.27 -1.15
CA VAL A 80 4.75 7.89 -2.39
C VAL A 80 4.70 6.86 -3.52
N PHE A 81 5.72 6.02 -3.64
CA PHE A 81 5.75 4.93 -4.61
C PHE A 81 4.63 3.91 -4.37
N ALA A 82 4.41 3.49 -3.12
CA ALA A 82 3.30 2.62 -2.74
C ALA A 82 1.93 3.23 -3.12
N ALA A 83 1.73 4.53 -2.85
CA ALA A 83 0.50 5.24 -3.22
C ALA A 83 0.29 5.29 -4.75
N LEU A 84 1.35 5.48 -5.54
CA LEU A 84 1.28 5.46 -7.00
C LEU A 84 0.92 4.07 -7.54
N LEU A 85 1.48 3.00 -6.95
CA LEU A 85 1.09 1.62 -7.29
C LEU A 85 -0.38 1.35 -6.96
N MET A 86 -0.89 1.88 -5.85
CA MET A 86 -2.31 1.78 -5.49
C MET A 86 -3.22 2.52 -6.48
N VAL A 87 -2.80 3.71 -6.96
CA VAL A 87 -3.54 4.43 -8.02
C VAL A 87 -3.56 3.60 -9.30
N LEU A 88 -2.43 2.98 -9.67
CA LEU A 88 -2.36 2.11 -10.84
C LEU A 88 -3.24 0.86 -10.68
N GLU A 89 -3.23 0.24 -9.49
CA GLU A 89 -4.12 -0.88 -9.14
C GLU A 89 -5.59 -0.51 -9.38
N MET A 90 -6.02 0.65 -8.89
CA MET A 90 -7.40 1.13 -9.07
C MET A 90 -7.71 1.47 -10.53
N ALA A 91 -6.77 2.10 -11.24
CA ALA A 91 -6.94 2.40 -12.66
C ALA A 91 -7.12 1.12 -13.49
N LEU A 92 -6.37 0.06 -13.21
CA LEU A 92 -6.53 -1.24 -13.87
C LEU A 92 -7.93 -1.83 -13.64
N LEU A 93 -8.55 -1.65 -12.46
CA LEU A 93 -9.92 -2.09 -12.21
C LEU A 93 -10.97 -1.27 -12.97
N VAL A 94 -10.76 0.05 -13.10
CA VAL A 94 -11.68 0.95 -13.80
C VAL A 94 -11.68 0.70 -15.31
N PHE A 95 -10.52 0.42 -15.89
CA PHE A 95 -10.35 0.26 -17.34
C PHE A 95 -10.31 -1.21 -17.79
N VAL A 96 -10.67 -2.15 -16.91
CA VAL A 96 -10.70 -3.56 -17.26
C VAL A 96 -11.75 -3.83 -18.34
N PRO A 97 -11.43 -4.59 -19.42
CA PRO A 97 -12.40 -4.95 -20.43
C PRO A 97 -13.43 -5.94 -19.86
N LEU A 98 -14.71 -5.70 -20.14
CA LEU A 98 -15.78 -6.62 -19.78
C LEU A 98 -15.77 -7.87 -20.67
N GLY A 99 -16.03 -9.02 -20.06
CA GLY A 99 -16.15 -10.31 -20.74
C GLY A 99 -14.90 -11.19 -20.61
N ALA A 100 -15.12 -12.50 -20.60
CA ALA A 100 -14.07 -13.50 -20.44
C ALA A 100 -13.10 -13.47 -21.64
N SER A 101 -11.94 -12.87 -21.46
CA SER A 101 -10.87 -12.80 -22.47
C SER A 101 -9.50 -13.03 -21.82
N PRO A 102 -8.50 -13.49 -22.57
CA PRO A 102 -7.12 -13.57 -22.08
C PRO A 102 -6.60 -12.22 -21.56
N LEU A 103 -7.06 -11.12 -22.12
CA LEU A 103 -6.74 -9.78 -21.70
C LEU A 103 -7.28 -9.48 -20.31
N LEU A 104 -8.51 -9.93 -19.99
CA LEU A 104 -9.12 -9.78 -18.66
C LEU A 104 -8.21 -10.39 -17.58
N PHE A 105 -7.81 -11.65 -17.75
CA PHE A 105 -6.94 -12.32 -16.77
C PHE A 105 -5.60 -11.60 -16.61
N THR A 106 -5.00 -11.12 -17.70
CA THR A 106 -3.73 -10.39 -17.67
C THR A 106 -3.87 -9.07 -16.90
N VAL A 107 -4.95 -8.33 -17.11
CA VAL A 107 -5.21 -7.07 -16.38
C VAL A 107 -5.38 -7.32 -14.89
N PHE A 108 -6.13 -8.35 -14.50
CA PHE A 108 -6.27 -8.72 -13.09
C PHE A 108 -4.97 -9.26 -12.48
N LEU A 109 -4.15 -9.95 -13.26
CA LEU A 109 -2.82 -10.40 -12.83
C LEU A 109 -1.93 -9.18 -12.51
N LEU A 110 -1.87 -8.20 -13.40
CA LEU A 110 -1.13 -6.96 -13.17
C LEU A 110 -1.68 -6.19 -11.97
N ASN A 111 -3.00 -6.11 -11.82
CA ASN A 111 -3.66 -5.51 -10.67
C ASN A 111 -3.20 -6.19 -9.36
N ARG A 112 -3.17 -7.52 -9.30
CA ARG A 112 -2.73 -8.25 -8.11
C ARG A 112 -1.25 -8.07 -7.79
N ILE A 113 -0.40 -8.02 -8.80
CA ILE A 113 1.04 -7.72 -8.63
C ILE A 113 1.21 -6.29 -8.09
N CYS A 114 0.57 -5.29 -8.71
CA CYS A 114 0.63 -3.90 -8.23
C CYS A 114 0.13 -3.77 -6.79
N SER A 115 -0.96 -4.45 -6.44
CA SER A 115 -1.52 -4.48 -5.10
C SER A 115 -0.53 -5.08 -4.08
N GLY A 116 0.08 -6.22 -4.39
CA GLY A 116 1.07 -6.86 -3.53
C GLY A 116 2.34 -6.01 -3.34
N LEU A 117 2.85 -5.42 -4.42
CA LEU A 117 4.01 -4.52 -4.36
C LEU A 117 3.70 -3.24 -3.57
N SER A 118 2.50 -2.68 -3.72
CA SER A 118 2.03 -1.52 -2.95
C SER A 118 1.97 -1.84 -1.46
N GLU A 119 1.42 -2.99 -1.09
CA GLU A 119 1.32 -3.46 0.30
C GLU A 119 2.71 -3.64 0.92
N ALA A 120 3.62 -4.36 0.23
CA ALA A 120 4.98 -4.56 0.68
C ALA A 120 5.78 -3.25 0.82
N ALA A 121 5.58 -2.30 -0.10
CA ALA A 121 6.26 -1.00 -0.04
C ALA A 121 5.71 -0.10 1.07
N ALA A 122 4.44 -0.24 1.44
CA ALA A 122 3.84 0.50 2.56
C ALA A 122 4.13 -0.16 3.91
N SER A 123 4.28 -1.50 3.94
CA SER A 123 4.52 -2.27 5.15
C SER A 123 5.77 -1.78 5.89
N GLY A 124 5.60 -1.34 7.12
CA GLY A 124 6.68 -0.83 7.96
C GLY A 124 7.19 0.58 7.63
N ALA A 125 7.12 1.03 6.38
CA ALA A 125 7.64 2.35 5.99
C ALA A 125 6.80 3.50 6.58
N ASP A 126 5.49 3.34 6.65
CA ASP A 126 4.56 4.30 7.24
C ASP A 126 4.69 4.33 8.77
N GLU A 127 4.82 3.15 9.39
CA GLU A 127 5.01 3.00 10.84
C GLU A 127 6.37 3.55 11.27
N ALA A 128 7.44 3.22 10.54
CA ALA A 128 8.78 3.74 10.82
C ALA A 128 8.82 5.28 10.74
N LEU A 129 8.20 5.87 9.72
CA LEU A 129 8.14 7.33 9.58
C LEU A 129 7.41 8.01 10.75
N ALA A 130 6.30 7.40 11.22
CA ALA A 130 5.55 7.92 12.36
C ALA A 130 6.32 7.76 13.68
N TYR A 131 6.92 6.57 13.90
CA TYR A 131 7.73 6.29 15.08
C TYR A 131 8.94 7.24 15.18
N ASP A 132 9.68 7.43 14.09
CA ASP A 132 10.83 8.34 14.04
C ASP A 132 10.43 9.79 14.33
N SER A 133 9.23 10.20 13.89
CA SER A 133 8.69 11.52 14.19
C SER A 133 8.37 11.67 15.68
N LEU A 134 7.73 10.68 16.30
CA LEU A 134 7.44 10.65 17.75
C LEU A 134 8.73 10.59 18.57
N LYS A 135 9.68 9.77 18.18
CA LYS A 135 10.99 9.67 18.85
C LYS A 135 11.74 11.00 18.82
N SER A 136 11.70 11.70 17.68
CA SER A 136 12.32 13.03 17.54
C SER A 136 11.65 14.08 18.42
N LEU A 137 10.37 13.89 18.80
CA LEU A 137 9.62 14.73 19.73
C LEU A 137 9.83 14.31 21.21
N GLY A 138 10.52 13.20 21.49
CA GLY A 138 10.65 12.61 22.82
C GLY A 138 9.34 11.99 23.35
N ARG A 139 8.44 11.61 22.45
CA ARG A 139 7.11 11.05 22.71
C ARG A 139 6.98 9.59 22.26
N GLU A 140 8.07 8.85 22.24
CA GLU A 140 8.10 7.43 21.86
C GLU A 140 7.19 6.53 22.70
N ALA A 141 6.92 6.92 23.96
CA ALA A 141 5.98 6.21 24.85
C ALA A 141 4.50 6.28 24.38
N GLU A 142 4.19 7.14 23.42
CA GLU A 142 2.85 7.25 22.82
C GLU A 142 2.66 6.32 21.62
N TRP A 143 3.71 5.61 21.20
CA TRP A 143 3.60 4.58 20.17
C TRP A 143 2.84 3.38 20.74
N PRO A 144 1.76 2.88 20.08
CA PRO A 144 0.94 1.77 20.57
C PRO A 144 1.69 0.43 20.59
#